data_186374adea68d2b4219a996603b5448d
#
_entry.id   186374adea68d2b4219a996603b5448d
#
_cell.length_a   1.000
_cell.length_b   1.000
_cell.length_c   1.000
_cell.angle_alpha   90.00
_cell.angle_beta   90.00
_cell.angle_gamma   90.00
#
_symmetry.space_group_name_H-M   'P 1'
#
loop_
_entity.id
_entity.type
_entity.pdbx_description
1 polymer ?
#
loop_
_entity_poly.entity_id
_entity_poly.type
_entity_poly.pdbx_seq_one_letter_code
_entity_poly.pdbx_strand_id
1 'polypeptide(L)'
;MTHDHSAHAPVHGFGADRAPHYDAQAAVNLAGYQAAYELGVSALAAGLDGQETASLLHVGLGTGAELLPYLRFGGPGWRFTGVEPSGAMLEVARKRLEAEGLLSRTHLHEGELRTLPHGPLFDGAQLMGVLHHVEGEEARVELLREVGRRLKPGAPLVLGCRIGMDPELTNVEFRRLRAYGVAVEKLEARRQAMAKMQPIESDAALFAMFAQAGLVAPKTLFVSLQYKVFLAHREP
;
A
#
# COMPACT_ATOMS: atom_id res chain seq x y z
N MET A 1 -12.81 -18.88 -29.82
CA MET A 1 -11.53 -18.17 -29.71
C MET A 1 -11.49 -17.58 -28.33
N THR A 2 -10.84 -18.28 -27.42
CA THR A 2 -10.70 -17.88 -26.00
C THR A 2 -9.49 -16.94 -25.93
N HIS A 3 -9.74 -15.66 -25.66
CA HIS A 3 -8.67 -14.72 -25.34
C HIS A 3 -8.16 -15.03 -23.93
N ASP A 4 -7.00 -15.66 -23.91
CA ASP A 4 -6.19 -15.84 -22.72
C ASP A 4 -5.59 -14.47 -22.33
N HIS A 5 -6.17 -13.81 -21.34
CA HIS A 5 -5.66 -12.56 -20.75
C HIS A 5 -4.83 -12.86 -19.48
N SER A 6 -3.94 -13.83 -19.54
CA SER A 6 -2.96 -14.09 -18.48
C SER A 6 -1.61 -13.40 -18.77
N ALA A 7 -1.62 -12.08 -18.97
CA ALA A 7 -0.41 -11.29 -19.00
C ALA A 7 -0.27 -10.51 -17.68
N HIS A 8 0.07 -11.24 -16.62
CA HIS A 8 0.48 -10.59 -15.38
C HIS A 8 2.00 -10.42 -15.42
N ALA A 9 2.44 -9.16 -15.31
CA ALA A 9 3.83 -8.89 -15.02
C ALA A 9 4.20 -9.66 -13.76
N PRO A 10 5.28 -10.47 -13.79
CA PRO A 10 5.71 -11.21 -12.61
C PRO A 10 6.00 -10.20 -11.50
N VAL A 11 5.76 -10.59 -10.25
CA VAL A 11 6.06 -9.83 -9.02
C VAL A 11 7.60 -9.73 -8.89
N HIS A 12 8.24 -9.10 -9.90
CA HIS A 12 9.69 -8.95 -9.96
C HIS A 12 10.14 -8.00 -8.86
N GLY A 13 10.90 -8.53 -7.92
CA GLY A 13 11.55 -7.77 -6.86
C GLY A 13 11.04 -8.00 -5.43
N PHE A 14 10.04 -8.87 -5.20
CA PHE A 14 9.52 -9.21 -3.87
C PHE A 14 9.72 -10.69 -3.52
N GLY A 15 10.85 -11.28 -3.99
CA GLY A 15 11.18 -12.68 -3.76
C GLY A 15 11.80 -12.97 -2.39
N ALA A 16 12.13 -14.27 -2.17
CA ALA A 16 12.64 -14.79 -0.90
C ALA A 16 13.92 -14.09 -0.41
N ASP A 17 14.80 -13.66 -1.31
CA ASP A 17 16.05 -12.98 -0.96
C ASP A 17 15.81 -11.56 -0.41
N ARG A 18 14.74 -10.90 -0.83
CA ARG A 18 14.43 -9.53 -0.44
C ARG A 18 13.53 -9.44 0.79
N ALA A 19 12.60 -10.37 0.94
CA ALA A 19 11.57 -10.33 1.96
C ALA A 19 12.13 -10.13 3.40
N PRO A 20 13.21 -10.82 3.84
CA PRO A 20 13.75 -10.64 5.19
C PRO A 20 14.36 -9.26 5.46
N HIS A 21 14.74 -8.53 4.41
CA HIS A 21 15.40 -7.22 4.50
C HIS A 21 14.50 -6.06 4.05
N TYR A 22 13.26 -6.38 3.67
CA TYR A 22 12.36 -5.40 3.02
C TYR A 22 12.10 -4.18 3.89
N ASP A 23 11.74 -4.35 5.16
CA ASP A 23 11.35 -3.24 6.03
C ASP A 23 12.51 -2.29 6.32
N ALA A 24 13.70 -2.85 6.55
CA ALA A 24 14.91 -2.04 6.73
C ALA A 24 15.21 -1.22 5.47
N GLN A 25 15.06 -1.82 4.29
CA GLN A 25 15.22 -1.11 3.02
C GLN A 25 14.11 -0.08 2.79
N ALA A 26 12.85 -0.40 3.13
CA ALA A 26 11.73 0.53 3.01
C ALA A 26 11.91 1.75 3.92
N ALA A 27 12.37 1.56 5.16
CA ALA A 27 12.68 2.64 6.09
C ALA A 27 13.83 3.54 5.60
N VAL A 28 14.83 2.96 4.93
CA VAL A 28 15.88 3.73 4.26
C VAL A 28 15.34 4.43 3.01
N ASN A 29 14.49 3.79 2.22
CA ASN A 29 13.96 4.35 0.98
C ASN A 29 12.99 5.52 1.20
N LEU A 30 12.13 5.43 2.21
CA LEU A 30 11.14 6.45 2.54
C LEU A 30 11.55 7.22 3.81
N ALA A 31 11.93 8.48 3.66
CA ALA A 31 12.12 9.36 4.82
C ALA A 31 10.79 9.53 5.56
N GLY A 32 10.78 9.24 6.87
CA GLY A 32 9.54 9.27 7.65
C GLY A 32 8.66 8.03 7.46
N TYR A 33 9.23 6.88 7.07
CA TYR A 33 8.51 5.61 6.88
C TYR A 33 7.54 5.30 8.03
N GLN A 34 8.02 5.34 9.28
CA GLN A 34 7.17 5.08 10.44
C GLN A 34 6.03 6.08 10.58
N ALA A 35 6.31 7.37 10.38
CA ALA A 35 5.28 8.43 10.47
C ALA A 35 4.20 8.26 9.39
N ALA A 36 4.58 7.87 8.18
CA ALA A 36 3.64 7.61 7.09
C ALA A 36 2.62 6.51 7.45
N TYR A 37 3.11 5.40 8.03
CA TYR A 37 2.25 4.29 8.45
C TYR A 37 1.45 4.62 9.72
N GLU A 38 2.06 5.27 10.70
CA GLU A 38 1.38 5.70 11.92
C GLU A 38 0.21 6.65 11.62
N LEU A 39 0.42 7.66 10.77
CA LEU A 39 -0.63 8.59 10.35
C LEU A 39 -1.73 7.90 9.56
N GLY A 40 -1.37 6.96 8.68
CA GLY A 40 -2.35 6.18 7.94
C GLY A 40 -3.26 5.34 8.85
N VAL A 41 -2.66 4.60 9.79
CA VAL A 41 -3.42 3.81 10.77
C VAL A 41 -4.24 4.71 11.69
N SER A 42 -3.67 5.84 12.15
CA SER A 42 -4.39 6.80 12.99
C SER A 42 -5.61 7.38 12.27
N ALA A 43 -5.51 7.64 10.96
CA ALA A 43 -6.63 8.15 10.17
C ALA A 43 -7.75 7.11 10.02
N LEU A 44 -7.39 5.83 9.78
CA LEU A 44 -8.38 4.74 9.78
C LEU A 44 -9.02 4.57 11.16
N ALA A 45 -8.22 4.59 12.23
CA ALA A 45 -8.72 4.47 13.59
C ALA A 45 -9.65 5.61 13.98
N ALA A 46 -9.34 6.85 13.58
CA ALA A 46 -10.21 8.00 13.83
C ALA A 46 -11.54 7.89 13.07
N GLY A 47 -11.56 7.32 11.86
CA GLY A 47 -12.79 7.05 11.10
C GLY A 47 -13.66 5.95 11.69
N LEU A 48 -13.09 5.14 12.60
CA LEU A 48 -13.73 3.99 13.25
C LEU A 48 -13.82 4.18 14.78
N ASP A 49 -13.67 5.42 15.24
CA ASP A 49 -13.67 5.74 16.67
C ASP A 49 -14.96 5.25 17.35
N GLY A 50 -14.79 4.63 18.52
CA GLY A 50 -15.90 4.03 19.27
C GLY A 50 -16.37 2.65 18.76
N GLN A 51 -15.79 2.12 17.67
CA GLN A 51 -16.14 0.77 17.21
C GLN A 51 -15.25 -0.29 17.91
N GLU A 52 -15.85 -1.13 18.74
CA GLU A 52 -15.16 -2.25 19.40
C GLU A 52 -14.70 -3.31 18.39
N THR A 53 -15.43 -3.47 17.30
CA THR A 53 -15.15 -4.42 16.22
C THR A 53 -15.11 -3.72 14.87
N ALA A 54 -14.12 -4.03 14.07
CA ALA A 54 -14.00 -3.57 12.69
C ALA A 54 -13.30 -4.64 11.85
N SER A 55 -13.58 -4.64 10.54
CA SER A 55 -12.92 -5.47 9.55
C SER A 55 -12.18 -4.60 8.55
N LEU A 56 -10.87 -4.74 8.45
CA LEU A 56 -10.00 -3.91 7.62
C LEU A 56 -9.32 -4.71 6.51
N LEU A 57 -9.30 -4.14 5.31
CA LEU A 57 -8.64 -4.70 4.13
C LEU A 57 -7.27 -4.05 3.92
N HIS A 58 -6.23 -4.86 3.80
CA HIS A 58 -4.87 -4.44 3.47
C HIS A 58 -4.45 -5.01 2.13
N VAL A 59 -4.26 -4.17 1.12
CA VAL A 59 -3.88 -4.57 -0.23
C VAL A 59 -2.40 -4.30 -0.44
N GLY A 60 -1.64 -5.35 -0.76
CA GLY A 60 -0.19 -5.32 -0.78
C GLY A 60 0.39 -5.34 0.63
N LEU A 61 -0.09 -6.28 1.47
CA LEU A 61 0.30 -6.39 2.89
C LEU A 61 1.83 -6.50 3.09
N GLY A 62 2.55 -7.05 2.11
CA GLY A 62 3.98 -7.24 2.19
C GLY A 62 4.37 -8.12 3.37
N THR A 63 5.27 -7.62 4.21
CA THR A 63 5.78 -8.31 5.40
C THR A 63 4.87 -8.17 6.64
N GLY A 64 3.69 -7.57 6.51
CA GLY A 64 2.77 -7.35 7.62
C GLY A 64 3.18 -6.28 8.63
N ALA A 65 4.28 -5.57 8.41
CA ALA A 65 4.75 -4.51 9.31
C ALA A 65 3.72 -3.39 9.50
N GLU A 66 2.90 -3.16 8.48
CA GLU A 66 1.86 -2.13 8.50
C GLU A 66 0.70 -2.44 9.46
N LEU A 67 0.57 -3.67 9.95
CA LEU A 67 -0.43 -4.03 10.96
C LEU A 67 0.02 -3.73 12.39
N LEU A 68 1.31 -3.56 12.64
CA LEU A 68 1.82 -3.36 13.99
C LEU A 68 1.30 -2.08 14.67
N PRO A 69 1.13 -0.94 13.99
CA PRO A 69 0.55 0.25 14.62
C PRO A 69 -0.87 0.02 15.18
N TYR A 70 -1.64 -0.96 14.66
CA TYR A 70 -2.97 -1.28 15.19
C TYR A 70 -2.95 -1.87 16.60
N LEU A 71 -1.81 -2.37 17.07
CA LEU A 71 -1.65 -2.77 18.48
C LEU A 71 -1.85 -1.58 19.43
N ARG A 72 -1.55 -0.36 18.95
CA ARG A 72 -1.66 0.89 19.70
C ARG A 72 -2.94 1.66 19.40
N PHE A 73 -3.36 1.69 18.12
CA PHE A 73 -4.43 2.58 17.64
C PHE A 73 -5.73 1.84 17.36
N GLY A 74 -5.71 0.51 17.22
CA GLY A 74 -6.88 -0.28 16.86
C GLY A 74 -7.62 -0.85 18.06
N GLY A 75 -8.89 -1.21 17.84
CA GLY A 75 -9.70 -1.91 18.83
C GLY A 75 -9.29 -3.38 19.01
N PRO A 76 -9.52 -3.99 20.19
CA PRO A 76 -9.14 -5.37 20.45
C PRO A 76 -9.93 -6.40 19.60
N GLY A 77 -11.13 -6.04 19.17
CA GLY A 77 -11.98 -6.88 18.30
C GLY A 77 -11.78 -6.65 16.80
N TRP A 78 -10.81 -5.82 16.40
CA TRP A 78 -10.56 -5.55 14.99
C TRP A 78 -9.90 -6.74 14.29
N ARG A 79 -10.38 -7.05 13.10
CA ARG A 79 -9.89 -8.12 12.24
C ARG A 79 -9.32 -7.57 10.94
N PHE A 80 -8.34 -8.26 10.40
CA PHE A 80 -7.61 -7.83 9.22
C PHE A 80 -7.67 -8.89 8.13
N THR A 81 -7.80 -8.46 6.89
CA THR A 81 -7.58 -9.28 5.70
C THR A 81 -6.43 -8.69 4.93
N GLY A 82 -5.32 -9.39 4.85
CA GLY A 82 -4.13 -8.99 4.11
C GLY A 82 -4.05 -9.75 2.79
N VAL A 83 -3.97 -9.02 1.69
CA VAL A 83 -3.80 -9.54 0.33
C VAL A 83 -2.39 -9.23 -0.15
N GLU A 84 -1.63 -10.26 -0.55
CA GLU A 84 -0.26 -10.10 -1.01
C GLU A 84 0.08 -11.21 -2.04
N PRO A 85 0.50 -10.87 -3.26
CA PRO A 85 0.82 -11.88 -4.27
C PRO A 85 2.13 -12.62 -4.03
N SER A 86 3.03 -12.12 -3.18
CA SER A 86 4.31 -12.78 -2.87
C SER A 86 4.19 -13.72 -1.66
N GLY A 87 4.21 -15.03 -1.90
CA GLY A 87 4.25 -16.03 -0.82
C GLY A 87 5.45 -15.85 0.12
N ALA A 88 6.61 -15.38 -0.39
CA ALA A 88 7.78 -15.09 0.43
C ALA A 88 7.54 -13.93 1.41
N MET A 89 6.82 -12.88 0.98
CA MET A 89 6.41 -11.78 1.85
C MET A 89 5.41 -12.26 2.89
N LEU A 90 4.41 -13.05 2.49
CA LEU A 90 3.41 -13.61 3.40
C LEU A 90 4.00 -14.53 4.46
N GLU A 91 5.06 -15.27 4.14
CA GLU A 91 5.75 -16.09 5.13
C GLU A 91 6.43 -15.23 6.20
N VAL A 92 7.04 -14.10 5.81
CA VAL A 92 7.57 -13.11 6.77
C VAL A 92 6.45 -12.48 7.58
N ALA A 93 5.33 -12.11 6.93
CA ALA A 93 4.16 -11.56 7.59
C ALA A 93 3.59 -12.53 8.62
N ARG A 94 3.42 -13.79 8.28
CA ARG A 94 2.89 -14.84 9.18
C ARG A 94 3.72 -14.93 10.47
N LYS A 95 5.05 -15.06 10.34
CA LYS A 95 5.96 -15.16 11.49
C LYS A 95 5.90 -13.91 12.37
N ARG A 96 5.87 -12.73 11.76
CA ARG A 96 5.75 -11.46 12.47
C ARG A 96 4.43 -11.35 13.23
N LEU A 97 3.32 -11.58 12.54
CA LEU A 97 1.98 -11.47 13.12
C LEU A 97 1.75 -12.51 14.22
N GLU A 98 2.36 -13.69 14.13
CA GLU A 98 2.35 -14.71 15.19
C GLU A 98 3.11 -14.20 16.42
N ALA A 99 4.33 -13.68 16.24
CA ALA A 99 5.15 -13.12 17.32
C ALA A 99 4.47 -11.96 18.06
N GLU A 100 3.68 -11.15 17.33
CA GLU A 100 2.97 -9.98 17.86
C GLU A 100 1.53 -10.29 18.31
N GLY A 101 1.08 -11.55 18.24
CA GLY A 101 -0.28 -11.96 18.64
C GLY A 101 -1.40 -11.46 17.72
N LEU A 102 -1.07 -11.03 16.50
CA LEU A 102 -2.03 -10.52 15.52
C LEU A 102 -2.52 -11.59 14.55
N LEU A 103 -1.83 -12.73 14.42
CA LEU A 103 -2.16 -13.74 13.42
C LEU A 103 -3.58 -14.32 13.59
N SER A 104 -4.02 -14.52 14.83
CA SER A 104 -5.37 -15.04 15.13
C SER A 104 -6.51 -14.10 14.69
N ARG A 105 -6.18 -12.83 14.44
CA ARG A 105 -7.10 -11.78 13.95
C ARG A 105 -6.89 -11.41 12.48
N THR A 106 -5.96 -12.10 11.80
CA THR A 106 -5.56 -11.76 10.43
C THR A 106 -5.78 -12.93 9.49
N HIS A 107 -6.59 -12.71 8.45
CA HIS A 107 -6.69 -13.61 7.31
C HIS A 107 -5.64 -13.19 6.26
N LEU A 108 -4.74 -14.12 5.89
CA LEU A 108 -3.72 -13.89 4.86
C LEU A 108 -4.16 -14.56 3.56
N HIS A 109 -4.32 -13.78 2.50
CA HIS A 109 -4.65 -14.24 1.16
C HIS A 109 -3.45 -14.07 0.24
N GLU A 110 -2.93 -15.19 -0.28
CA GLU A 110 -1.89 -15.19 -1.31
C GLU A 110 -2.52 -14.99 -2.68
N GLY A 111 -2.25 -13.85 -3.30
CA GLY A 111 -2.79 -13.50 -4.61
C GLY A 111 -3.06 -12.03 -4.78
N GLU A 112 -3.64 -11.68 -5.90
CA GLU A 112 -4.13 -10.34 -6.19
C GLU A 112 -5.51 -10.09 -5.56
N LEU A 113 -5.88 -8.82 -5.36
CA LEU A 113 -7.17 -8.46 -4.76
C LEU A 113 -8.37 -9.09 -5.47
N ARG A 114 -8.32 -9.18 -6.81
CA ARG A 114 -9.40 -9.79 -7.62
C ARG A 114 -9.60 -11.28 -7.35
N THR A 115 -8.59 -11.98 -6.80
CA THR A 115 -8.69 -13.40 -6.44
C THR A 115 -9.19 -13.64 -5.03
N LEU A 116 -9.26 -12.58 -4.19
CA LEU A 116 -9.88 -12.66 -2.89
C LEU A 116 -11.40 -12.89 -3.05
N PRO A 117 -11.97 -13.96 -2.48
CA PRO A 117 -13.41 -14.20 -2.57
C PRO A 117 -14.23 -13.00 -2.09
N HIS A 118 -15.38 -12.77 -2.73
CA HIS A 118 -16.32 -11.78 -2.24
C HIS A 118 -16.92 -12.23 -0.90
N GLY A 119 -17.07 -11.27 0.01
CA GLY A 119 -17.56 -11.50 1.36
C GLY A 119 -18.22 -10.24 1.93
N PRO A 120 -18.42 -10.16 3.24
CA PRO A 120 -18.88 -8.93 3.89
C PRO A 120 -17.97 -7.75 3.55
N LEU A 121 -18.57 -6.57 3.44
CA LEU A 121 -17.85 -5.34 3.14
C LEU A 121 -16.98 -4.92 4.35
N PHE A 122 -15.82 -4.35 4.05
CA PHE A 122 -14.87 -3.88 5.04
C PHE A 122 -15.23 -2.48 5.57
N ASP A 123 -14.90 -2.24 6.84
CA ASP A 123 -15.08 -0.96 7.51
C ASP A 123 -14.02 0.09 7.11
N GLY A 124 -12.91 -0.35 6.51
CA GLY A 124 -11.87 0.52 5.98
C GLY A 124 -10.84 -0.29 5.20
N ALA A 125 -10.00 0.39 4.43
CA ALA A 125 -8.91 -0.24 3.70
C ALA A 125 -7.62 0.56 3.73
N GLN A 126 -6.50 -0.14 3.53
CA GLN A 126 -5.16 0.42 3.36
C GLN A 126 -4.52 -0.14 2.09
N LEU A 127 -3.90 0.75 1.30
CA LEU A 127 -3.18 0.44 0.07
C LEU A 127 -1.87 1.26 0.07
N MET A 128 -0.82 0.73 0.70
CA MET A 128 0.45 1.44 0.88
C MET A 128 1.53 0.89 -0.04
N GLY A 129 2.11 1.75 -0.89
CA GLY A 129 3.24 1.37 -1.74
C GLY A 129 2.89 0.49 -2.94
N VAL A 130 1.64 0.35 -3.31
CA VAL A 130 1.16 -0.57 -4.37
C VAL A 130 0.85 0.14 -5.67
N LEU A 131 0.04 1.20 -5.64
CA LEU A 131 -0.58 1.77 -6.83
C LEU A 131 0.44 2.23 -7.89
N HIS A 132 1.59 2.73 -7.48
CA HIS A 132 2.65 3.18 -8.40
C HIS A 132 3.42 2.03 -9.07
N HIS A 133 3.17 0.78 -8.68
CA HIS A 133 3.69 -0.42 -9.37
C HIS A 133 2.70 -0.96 -10.41
N VAL A 134 1.46 -0.47 -10.42
CA VAL A 134 0.45 -0.86 -11.41
C VAL A 134 0.67 -0.03 -12.68
N GLU A 135 0.83 -0.69 -13.81
CA GLU A 135 1.07 -0.06 -15.11
C GLU A 135 -0.24 0.42 -15.74
N GLY A 136 -0.23 1.66 -16.21
CA GLY A 136 -1.35 2.28 -16.91
C GLY A 136 -2.46 2.81 -15.97
N GLU A 137 -3.11 3.88 -16.43
CA GLU A 137 -4.16 4.54 -15.66
C GLU A 137 -5.40 3.65 -15.48
N GLU A 138 -5.80 2.97 -16.53
CA GLU A 138 -6.97 2.09 -16.53
C GLU A 138 -6.86 0.97 -15.46
N ALA A 139 -5.69 0.32 -15.38
CA ALA A 139 -5.45 -0.73 -14.39
C ALA A 139 -5.41 -0.17 -12.96
N ARG A 140 -4.89 1.05 -12.77
CA ARG A 140 -4.91 1.75 -11.49
C ARG A 140 -6.33 2.08 -11.04
N VAL A 141 -7.15 2.61 -11.94
CA VAL A 141 -8.57 2.88 -11.69
C VAL A 141 -9.32 1.60 -11.36
N GLU A 142 -9.07 0.50 -12.08
CA GLU A 142 -9.75 -0.76 -11.80
C GLU A 142 -9.35 -1.33 -10.43
N LEU A 143 -8.07 -1.26 -10.04
CA LEU A 143 -7.65 -1.64 -8.69
C LEU A 143 -8.35 -0.80 -7.62
N LEU A 144 -8.40 0.53 -7.80
CA LEU A 144 -9.10 1.43 -6.87
C LEU A 144 -10.60 1.14 -6.80
N ARG A 145 -11.22 0.85 -7.94
CA ARG A 145 -12.64 0.46 -8.04
C ARG A 145 -12.90 -0.86 -7.32
N GLU A 146 -12.00 -1.84 -7.48
CA GLU A 146 -12.11 -3.12 -6.79
C GLU A 146 -11.97 -2.97 -5.26
N VAL A 147 -11.08 -2.09 -4.80
CA VAL A 147 -11.01 -1.72 -3.36
C VAL A 147 -12.33 -1.07 -2.93
N GLY A 148 -12.83 -0.09 -3.68
CA GLY A 148 -14.07 0.60 -3.38
C GLY A 148 -15.29 -0.33 -3.28
N ARG A 149 -15.41 -1.32 -4.18
CA ARG A 149 -16.49 -2.32 -4.15
C ARG A 149 -16.50 -3.19 -2.88
N ARG A 150 -15.35 -3.33 -2.22
CA ARG A 150 -15.19 -4.13 -1.01
C ARG A 150 -15.37 -3.32 0.27
N LEU A 151 -15.47 -2.00 0.18
CA LEU A 151 -15.69 -1.11 1.32
C LEU A 151 -17.18 -0.89 1.57
N LYS A 152 -17.57 -0.68 2.81
CA LYS A 152 -18.90 -0.14 3.15
C LYS A 152 -19.05 1.29 2.61
N PRO A 153 -20.27 1.74 2.28
CA PRO A 153 -20.52 3.15 1.97
C PRO A 153 -19.95 4.09 3.04
N GLY A 154 -19.25 5.14 2.63
CA GLY A 154 -18.58 6.09 3.53
C GLY A 154 -17.30 5.58 4.20
N ALA A 155 -16.91 4.33 4.02
CA ALA A 155 -15.73 3.76 4.67
C ALA A 155 -14.42 4.42 4.20
N PRO A 156 -13.45 4.65 5.11
CA PRO A 156 -12.17 5.27 4.79
C PRO A 156 -11.23 4.31 4.02
N LEU A 157 -10.48 4.91 3.09
CA LEU A 157 -9.32 4.31 2.42
C LEU A 157 -8.09 5.17 2.68
N VAL A 158 -7.04 4.57 3.22
CA VAL A 158 -5.70 5.16 3.25
C VAL A 158 -4.88 4.62 2.09
N LEU A 159 -4.30 5.52 1.30
CA LEU A 159 -3.49 5.19 0.13
C LEU A 159 -2.15 5.91 0.19
N GLY A 160 -1.06 5.16 0.07
CA GLY A 160 0.29 5.69 -0.04
C GLY A 160 0.92 5.33 -1.38
N CYS A 161 1.39 6.32 -2.13
CA CYS A 161 2.06 6.08 -3.40
C CYS A 161 3.04 7.19 -3.78
N ARG A 162 3.90 6.92 -4.77
CA ARG A 162 4.75 7.91 -5.41
C ARG A 162 3.91 8.72 -6.42
N ILE A 163 4.05 10.04 -6.35
CA ILE A 163 3.41 11.00 -7.25
C ILE A 163 4.48 11.86 -7.92
N GLY A 164 4.39 11.95 -9.24
CA GLY A 164 5.33 12.72 -10.04
C GLY A 164 6.69 12.05 -10.22
N MET A 165 7.52 12.71 -11.04
CA MET A 165 8.90 12.33 -11.33
C MET A 165 9.73 13.60 -11.46
N ASP A 166 9.90 14.34 -10.37
CA ASP A 166 10.72 15.56 -10.32
C ASP A 166 12.21 15.20 -10.23
N PRO A 167 13.06 15.62 -11.17
CA PRO A 167 14.48 15.30 -11.17
C PRO A 167 15.23 15.90 -9.97
N GLU A 168 14.85 17.08 -9.49
CA GLU A 168 15.47 17.72 -8.33
C GLU A 168 15.18 16.94 -7.07
N LEU A 169 13.92 16.62 -6.82
CA LEU A 169 13.51 15.79 -5.68
C LEU A 169 14.12 14.37 -5.75
N THR A 170 14.26 13.82 -6.94
CA THR A 170 14.97 12.54 -7.16
C THR A 170 16.44 12.64 -6.76
N ASN A 171 17.11 13.74 -7.07
CA ASN A 171 18.50 13.97 -6.66
C ASN A 171 18.62 14.10 -5.14
N VAL A 172 17.67 14.78 -4.47
CA VAL A 172 17.61 14.84 -2.99
C VAL A 172 17.46 13.45 -2.40
N GLU A 173 16.53 12.63 -2.93
CA GLU A 173 16.33 11.25 -2.51
C GLU A 173 17.63 10.44 -2.65
N PHE A 174 18.29 10.48 -3.80
CA PHE A 174 19.51 9.72 -4.07
C PHE A 174 20.69 10.20 -3.21
N ARG A 175 20.79 11.50 -2.95
CA ARG A 175 21.79 12.03 -2.01
C ARG A 175 21.61 11.47 -0.61
N ARG A 176 20.34 11.39 -0.15
CA ARG A 176 19.99 10.77 1.13
C ARG A 176 20.34 9.29 1.14
N LEU A 177 19.94 8.52 0.13
CA LEU A 177 20.22 7.07 0.04
C LEU A 177 21.72 6.77 0.08
N ARG A 178 22.55 7.58 -0.60
CA ARG A 178 24.02 7.48 -0.49
C ARG A 178 24.52 7.69 0.93
N ALA A 179 23.97 8.65 1.65
CA ALA A 179 24.34 8.90 3.04
C ALA A 179 24.00 7.73 3.98
N TYR A 180 22.99 6.92 3.60
CA TYR A 180 22.66 5.65 4.29
C TYR A 180 23.44 4.44 3.74
N GLY A 181 24.47 4.65 2.93
CA GLY A 181 25.36 3.59 2.44
C GLY A 181 24.82 2.80 1.25
N VAL A 182 23.77 3.27 0.56
CA VAL A 182 23.31 2.60 -0.66
C VAL A 182 24.36 2.77 -1.76
N ALA A 183 24.83 1.65 -2.33
CA ALA A 183 25.88 1.63 -3.33
C ALA A 183 25.46 2.40 -4.61
N VAL A 184 26.44 3.04 -5.26
CA VAL A 184 26.20 3.90 -6.45
C VAL A 184 25.57 3.08 -7.59
N GLU A 185 26.01 1.85 -7.78
CA GLU A 185 25.51 0.93 -8.82
C GLU A 185 24.02 0.63 -8.62
N LYS A 186 23.58 0.45 -7.35
CA LYS A 186 22.16 0.25 -7.01
C LYS A 186 21.33 1.50 -7.28
N LEU A 187 21.89 2.69 -7.02
CA LEU A 187 21.21 3.95 -7.30
C LEU A 187 21.08 4.19 -8.81
N GLU A 188 22.10 3.84 -9.58
CA GLU A 188 22.04 3.96 -11.04
C GLU A 188 21.01 2.97 -11.64
N ALA A 189 21.01 1.72 -11.20
CA ALA A 189 20.00 0.75 -11.59
C ALA A 189 18.57 1.23 -11.23
N ARG A 190 18.40 1.87 -10.05
CA ARG A 190 17.13 2.47 -9.65
C ARG A 190 16.73 3.63 -10.55
N ARG A 191 17.68 4.50 -10.95
CA ARG A 191 17.43 5.61 -11.89
C ARG A 191 16.94 5.07 -13.24
N GLN A 192 17.59 4.04 -13.76
CA GLN A 192 17.20 3.40 -15.02
C GLN A 192 15.82 2.73 -14.92
N ALA A 193 15.50 2.09 -13.80
CA ALA A 193 14.17 1.53 -13.57
C ALA A 193 13.10 2.62 -13.50
N MET A 194 13.36 3.70 -12.77
CA MET A 194 12.45 4.84 -12.66
C MET A 194 12.17 5.50 -14.03
N ALA A 195 13.18 5.61 -14.90
CA ALA A 195 13.01 6.18 -16.24
C ALA A 195 12.05 5.38 -17.14
N LYS A 196 11.78 4.11 -16.80
CA LYS A 196 10.84 3.24 -17.53
C LYS A 196 9.45 3.21 -16.90
N MET A 197 9.28 3.79 -15.70
CA MET A 197 7.99 3.81 -15.04
C MET A 197 7.06 4.85 -15.66
N GLN A 198 5.78 4.56 -15.62
CA GLN A 198 4.72 5.52 -15.90
C GLN A 198 4.25 6.09 -14.54
N PRO A 199 4.72 7.28 -14.12
CA PRO A 199 4.33 7.85 -12.84
C PRO A 199 2.85 8.26 -12.84
N ILE A 200 2.26 8.35 -11.67
CA ILE A 200 1.05 9.14 -11.47
C ILE A 200 1.51 10.61 -11.50
N GLU A 201 1.10 11.38 -12.48
CA GLU A 201 1.71 12.67 -12.81
C GLU A 201 1.56 13.73 -11.70
N SER A 202 0.41 13.75 -11.03
CA SER A 202 0.08 14.77 -10.03
C SER A 202 -1.00 14.28 -9.05
N ASP A 203 -1.20 15.04 -7.96
CA ASP A 203 -2.31 14.83 -7.05
C ASP A 203 -3.66 14.94 -7.78
N ALA A 204 -3.79 15.88 -8.73
CA ALA A 204 -4.99 16.04 -9.52
C ALA A 204 -5.29 14.79 -10.38
N ALA A 205 -4.26 14.18 -10.99
CA ALA A 205 -4.42 12.95 -11.75
C ALA A 205 -4.87 11.79 -10.83
N LEU A 206 -4.26 11.65 -9.64
CA LEU A 206 -4.70 10.66 -8.66
C LEU A 206 -6.15 10.90 -8.19
N PHE A 207 -6.53 12.15 -7.94
CA PHE A 207 -7.88 12.49 -7.50
C PHE A 207 -8.93 12.24 -8.58
N ALA A 208 -8.57 12.42 -9.86
CA ALA A 208 -9.41 12.01 -10.98
C ALA A 208 -9.61 10.49 -11.02
N MET A 209 -8.54 9.69 -10.76
CA MET A 209 -8.67 8.24 -10.64
C MET A 209 -9.56 7.83 -9.44
N PHE A 210 -9.44 8.53 -8.30
CA PHE A 210 -10.32 8.31 -7.16
C PHE A 210 -11.79 8.53 -7.53
N ALA A 211 -12.11 9.66 -8.17
CA ALA A 211 -13.47 9.97 -8.61
C ALA A 211 -14.03 8.90 -9.56
N GLN A 212 -13.22 8.43 -10.53
CA GLN A 212 -13.61 7.35 -11.44
C GLN A 212 -13.85 6.01 -10.72
N ALA A 213 -13.26 5.83 -9.54
CA ALA A 213 -13.40 4.63 -8.72
C ALA A 213 -14.47 4.73 -7.63
N GLY A 214 -15.24 5.85 -7.56
CA GLY A 214 -16.22 6.08 -6.50
C GLY A 214 -15.59 6.36 -5.13
N LEU A 215 -14.41 6.99 -5.15
CA LEU A 215 -13.70 7.44 -3.95
C LEU A 215 -13.70 8.97 -3.89
N VAL A 216 -14.05 9.53 -2.75
CA VAL A 216 -14.31 10.97 -2.61
C VAL A 216 -13.52 11.59 -1.46
N ALA A 217 -13.55 12.92 -1.41
CA ALA A 217 -12.99 13.76 -0.34
C ALA A 217 -11.51 13.47 0.00
N PRO A 218 -10.60 13.36 -0.98
CA PRO A 218 -9.21 13.07 -0.70
C PRO A 218 -8.55 14.17 0.14
N LYS A 219 -7.78 13.75 1.16
CA LYS A 219 -6.99 14.61 2.03
C LYS A 219 -5.57 14.08 2.09
N THR A 220 -4.57 14.95 1.98
CA THR A 220 -3.17 14.58 2.16
C THR A 220 -2.86 14.46 3.66
N LEU A 221 -2.34 13.30 4.08
CA LEU A 221 -1.92 13.03 5.46
C LEU A 221 -0.42 13.22 5.66
N PHE A 222 0.38 12.87 4.65
CA PHE A 222 1.82 12.86 4.74
C PHE A 222 2.47 13.12 3.37
N VAL A 223 3.61 13.82 3.38
CA VAL A 223 4.43 14.07 2.19
C VAL A 223 5.90 13.86 2.53
N SER A 224 6.58 13.05 1.74
CA SER A 224 8.03 12.90 1.78
C SER A 224 8.57 12.84 0.36
N LEU A 225 9.11 13.97 -0.08
CA LEU A 225 9.52 14.17 -1.47
C LEU A 225 8.37 13.85 -2.45
N GLN A 226 8.52 12.80 -3.22
CA GLN A 226 7.52 12.34 -4.19
C GLN A 226 6.58 11.24 -3.64
N TYR A 227 6.77 10.80 -2.41
CA TYR A 227 5.86 9.84 -1.78
C TYR A 227 4.83 10.57 -0.92
N LYS A 228 3.57 10.26 -1.11
CA LYS A 228 2.47 10.89 -0.39
C LYS A 228 1.52 9.84 0.15
N VAL A 229 0.86 10.17 1.27
CA VAL A 229 -0.22 9.37 1.85
C VAL A 229 -1.48 10.20 1.87
N PHE A 230 -2.58 9.60 1.44
CA PHE A 230 -3.89 10.22 1.33
C PHE A 230 -4.92 9.42 2.13
N LEU A 231 -5.91 10.13 2.65
CA LEU A 231 -7.17 9.60 3.14
C LEU A 231 -8.26 9.96 2.13
N ALA A 232 -9.00 8.98 1.67
CA ALA A 232 -10.22 9.15 0.87
C ALA A 232 -11.34 8.31 1.47
N HIS A 233 -12.56 8.44 0.96
CA HIS A 233 -13.70 7.66 1.44
C HIS A 233 -14.44 7.05 0.25
N ARG A 234 -15.02 5.87 0.42
CA ARG A 234 -16.00 5.37 -0.53
C ARG A 234 -17.21 6.29 -0.55
N GLU A 235 -17.76 6.56 -1.73
CA GLU A 235 -19.05 7.27 -1.85
C GLU A 235 -20.12 6.62 -0.95
N PRO A 236 -21.00 7.42 -0.33
CA PRO A 236 -22.11 6.95 0.49
C PRO A 236 -23.07 6.01 -0.22
#